data_27388e2d0c3aaf14d83504235829979b
#
_entry.id   27388e2d0c3aaf14d83504235829979b
#
_cell.length_a   1.000
_cell.length_b   1.000
_cell.length_c   1.000
_cell.angle_alpha   90.00
_cell.angle_beta   90.00
_cell.angle_gamma   90.00
#
_symmetry.space_group_name_H-M   'P 1'
#
loop_
_entity.id
_entity.type
_entity.pdbx_description
1 polymer ?
#
loop_
_entity_poly.entity_id
_entity_poly.type
_entity_poly.pdbx_seq_one_letter_code
_entity_poly.pdbx_strand_id
1 'polypeptide(L)'
;EVTGFERTATQEKVREVQQKIEELKIEDVKVEQDDKGLKLSLENLQFKPNSTELAENEQEKLEKIAQIVSTFHNDLLISGHTAKVGTPESCQILSEKRADSVARFLIEKGIRDKYHIFTQGFGARIPVATNDTIEGRSRNRRVEITILDE
;
A
#
# COMPACT_ATOMS: atom_id res chain seq x y z
N GLU A 1 -18.89 -25.37 4.65
CA GLU A 1 -19.47 -24.15 4.96
C GLU A 1 -18.97 -23.46 6.21
N VAL A 2 -17.77 -23.27 6.34
CA VAL A 2 -17.19 -22.59 7.48
C VAL A 2 -17.08 -21.12 7.27
N THR A 3 -17.57 -20.70 6.18
CA THR A 3 -17.35 -19.35 5.71
C THR A 3 -17.87 -18.28 6.65
N GLY A 4 -18.90 -18.59 7.46
CA GLY A 4 -19.44 -17.60 8.40
C GLY A 4 -18.42 -17.21 9.46
N PHE A 5 -17.73 -18.18 10.02
CA PHE A 5 -16.72 -17.93 11.04
C PHE A 5 -15.50 -17.21 10.44
N GLU A 6 -15.05 -17.67 9.30
CA GLU A 6 -13.90 -17.04 8.61
C GLU A 6 -14.20 -15.61 8.23
N ARG A 7 -15.39 -15.34 7.70
CA ARG A 7 -15.79 -13.99 7.35
C ARG A 7 -15.85 -13.08 8.56
N THR A 8 -16.31 -13.60 9.69
CA THR A 8 -16.37 -12.82 10.92
C THR A 8 -14.98 -12.43 11.38
N ALA A 9 -14.05 -13.38 11.38
CA ALA A 9 -12.67 -13.11 11.76
C ALA A 9 -12.03 -12.08 10.85
N THR A 10 -12.27 -12.19 9.53
CA THR A 10 -11.75 -11.25 8.56
C THR A 10 -12.37 -9.87 8.72
N GLN A 11 -13.68 -9.81 8.95
CA GLN A 11 -14.37 -8.54 9.18
C GLN A 11 -13.83 -7.85 10.43
N GLU A 12 -13.50 -8.61 11.46
CA GLU A 12 -12.90 -8.05 12.65
C GLU A 12 -11.52 -7.47 12.38
N LYS A 13 -10.70 -8.13 11.56
CA LYS A 13 -9.40 -7.61 11.17
C LYS A 13 -9.53 -6.31 10.41
N VAL A 14 -10.45 -6.25 9.47
CA VAL A 14 -10.70 -5.02 8.72
C VAL A 14 -11.10 -3.89 9.67
N ARG A 15 -12.01 -4.19 10.59
CA ARG A 15 -12.48 -3.20 11.56
C ARG A 15 -11.36 -2.72 12.46
N GLU A 16 -10.51 -3.63 12.94
CA GLU A 16 -9.37 -3.27 13.78
C GLU A 16 -8.41 -2.35 13.05
N VAL A 17 -8.11 -2.64 11.80
CA VAL A 17 -7.22 -1.81 10.99
C VAL A 17 -7.86 -0.44 10.75
N GLN A 18 -9.13 -0.40 10.39
CA GLN A 18 -9.84 0.87 10.19
C GLN A 18 -9.85 1.71 11.46
N GLN A 19 -10.07 1.08 12.59
CA GLN A 19 -10.06 1.75 13.89
C GLN A 19 -8.68 2.33 14.21
N LYS A 20 -7.62 1.58 13.93
CA LYS A 20 -6.26 2.06 14.14
C LYS A 20 -5.94 3.25 13.23
N ILE A 21 -6.39 3.21 11.98
CA ILE A 21 -6.22 4.32 11.05
C ILE A 21 -6.87 5.58 11.61
N GLU A 22 -8.08 5.46 12.17
CA GLU A 22 -8.76 6.59 12.78
C GLU A 22 -8.04 7.09 14.02
N GLU A 23 -7.61 6.19 14.91
CA GLU A 23 -6.89 6.55 16.12
C GLU A 23 -5.58 7.27 15.82
N LEU A 24 -4.86 6.81 14.81
CA LEU A 24 -3.57 7.39 14.43
C LEU A 24 -3.72 8.57 13.47
N LYS A 25 -4.95 8.89 13.08
CA LYS A 25 -5.28 10.02 12.19
C LYS A 25 -4.51 9.97 10.88
N ILE A 26 -4.52 8.78 10.25
CA ILE A 26 -3.85 8.58 8.95
C ILE A 26 -4.83 8.94 7.85
N GLU A 27 -4.42 9.83 6.96
CA GLU A 27 -5.24 10.28 5.83
C GLU A 27 -4.88 9.55 4.55
N ASP A 28 -5.82 9.52 3.61
CA ASP A 28 -5.63 8.96 2.27
C ASP A 28 -5.23 7.49 2.28
N VAL A 29 -5.79 6.72 3.21
CA VAL A 29 -5.60 5.27 3.28
C VAL A 29 -6.94 4.59 3.20
N LYS A 30 -7.07 3.63 2.30
CA LYS A 30 -8.26 2.81 2.15
C LYS A 30 -7.94 1.38 2.52
N VAL A 31 -8.87 0.75 3.22
CA VAL A 31 -8.73 -0.64 3.63
C VAL A 31 -9.75 -1.46 2.85
N GLU A 32 -9.26 -2.46 2.16
CA GLU A 32 -10.09 -3.37 1.38
C GLU A 32 -9.66 -4.80 1.64
N GLN A 33 -10.54 -5.72 1.35
CA GLN A 33 -10.20 -7.12 1.34
C GLN A 33 -10.41 -7.67 -0.06
N ASP A 34 -9.43 -8.39 -0.57
CA ASP A 34 -9.55 -9.05 -1.86
C ASP A 34 -9.18 -10.54 -1.69
N ASP A 35 -9.05 -11.26 -2.81
CA ASP A 35 -8.75 -12.68 -2.78
C ASP A 35 -7.34 -13.01 -2.29
N LYS A 36 -6.47 -12.02 -2.16
CA LYS A 36 -5.10 -12.22 -1.67
C LYS A 36 -4.97 -11.94 -0.18
N GLY A 37 -5.79 -11.06 0.35
CA GLY A 37 -5.73 -10.72 1.76
C GLY A 37 -6.25 -9.33 2.06
N LEU A 38 -5.75 -8.75 3.13
CA LEU A 38 -6.15 -7.44 3.59
C LEU A 38 -5.23 -6.39 2.98
N LYS A 39 -5.81 -5.46 2.21
CA LYS A 39 -5.05 -4.48 1.45
C LYS A 39 -5.23 -3.08 2.02
N LEU A 40 -4.12 -2.41 2.32
CA LEU A 40 -4.09 -1.00 2.68
C LEU A 40 -3.57 -0.22 1.47
N SER A 41 -4.42 0.61 0.90
CA SER A 41 -4.07 1.42 -0.26
C SER A 41 -3.72 2.83 0.19
N LEU A 42 -2.46 3.21 0.00
CA LEU A 42 -1.97 4.53 0.36
C LEU A 42 -2.01 5.41 -0.89
N GLU A 43 -3.08 6.19 -0.99
CA GLU A 43 -3.30 7.07 -2.15
C GLU A 43 -2.52 8.37 -1.98
N ASN A 44 -2.21 9.00 -3.10
CA ASN A 44 -1.52 10.29 -3.15
C ASN A 44 -0.18 10.27 -2.39
N LEU A 45 0.53 9.15 -2.49
CA LEU A 45 1.81 9.01 -1.79
C LEU A 45 2.87 9.89 -2.45
N GLN A 46 3.49 10.76 -1.67
CA GLN A 46 4.41 11.76 -2.17
C GLN A 46 5.85 11.28 -2.08
N PHE A 47 6.60 11.49 -3.14
CA PHE A 47 8.03 11.22 -3.21
C PHE A 47 8.75 12.54 -3.49
N LYS A 48 10.02 12.60 -3.12
CA LYS A 48 10.83 13.78 -3.43
C LYS A 48 10.90 13.95 -4.95
N PRO A 49 10.99 15.18 -5.45
CA PRO A 49 10.97 15.41 -6.90
C PRO A 49 11.97 14.56 -7.66
N ASN A 50 11.54 13.94 -8.75
CA ASN A 50 12.35 13.08 -9.61
C ASN A 50 13.06 11.96 -8.85
N SER A 51 12.41 11.41 -7.81
CA SER A 51 13.05 10.48 -6.91
C SER A 51 12.09 9.37 -6.52
N THR A 52 12.63 8.28 -6.02
CA THR A 52 11.89 7.21 -5.37
C THR A 52 12.01 7.30 -3.86
N GLU A 53 12.62 8.38 -3.36
CA GLU A 53 12.74 8.61 -1.93
C GLU A 53 11.47 9.30 -1.40
N LEU A 54 10.93 8.76 -0.31
CA LEU A 54 9.70 9.28 0.29
C LEU A 54 9.88 10.67 0.86
N ALA A 55 8.90 11.54 0.67
CA ALA A 55 8.88 12.84 1.33
C ALA A 55 8.77 12.63 2.84
N GLU A 56 9.28 13.59 3.63
CA GLU A 56 9.37 13.45 5.08
C GLU A 56 8.01 13.20 5.74
N ASN A 57 6.98 13.92 5.32
CA ASN A 57 5.64 13.74 5.87
C ASN A 57 5.08 12.36 5.57
N GLU A 58 5.50 11.75 4.47
CA GLU A 58 5.06 10.40 4.12
C GLU A 58 5.81 9.34 4.93
N GLN A 59 7.03 9.65 5.37
CA GLN A 59 7.75 8.75 6.26
C GLN A 59 7.02 8.59 7.59
N GLU A 60 6.49 9.69 8.14
CA GLU A 60 5.68 9.63 9.35
C GLU A 60 4.43 8.78 9.15
N LYS A 61 3.76 8.98 8.01
CA LYS A 61 2.58 8.20 7.64
C LYS A 61 2.92 6.72 7.57
N LEU A 62 4.05 6.38 6.92
CA LEU A 62 4.49 5.00 6.80
C LEU A 62 4.88 4.39 8.16
N GLU A 63 5.43 5.19 9.07
CA GLU A 63 5.71 4.70 10.42
C GLU A 63 4.42 4.29 11.14
N LYS A 64 3.36 5.07 10.98
CA LYS A 64 2.06 4.73 11.56
C LYS A 64 1.47 3.48 10.91
N ILE A 65 1.58 3.37 9.59
CA ILE A 65 1.15 2.16 8.88
C ILE A 65 1.96 0.95 9.35
N ALA A 66 3.26 1.13 9.56
CA ALA A 66 4.12 0.07 10.05
C ALA A 66 3.67 -0.45 11.42
N GLN A 67 3.22 0.43 12.31
CA GLN A 67 2.67 0.02 13.59
C GLN A 67 1.47 -0.91 13.42
N ILE A 68 0.59 -0.59 12.48
CA ILE A 68 -0.59 -1.42 12.20
C ILE A 68 -0.15 -2.77 11.64
N VAL A 69 0.74 -2.75 10.65
CA VAL A 69 1.18 -3.96 9.96
C VAL A 69 1.97 -4.87 10.90
N SER A 70 2.68 -4.30 11.88
CA SER A 70 3.46 -5.08 12.83
C SER A 70 2.62 -5.98 13.72
N THR A 71 1.33 -5.73 13.84
CA THR A 71 0.43 -6.59 14.61
C THR A 71 0.09 -7.88 13.88
N PHE A 72 0.44 -7.97 12.61
CA PHE A 72 0.24 -9.17 11.79
C PHE A 72 1.60 -9.79 11.50
N HIS A 73 1.61 -11.13 11.32
CA HIS A 73 2.85 -11.85 11.05
C HIS A 73 2.92 -12.42 9.64
N ASN A 74 1.88 -12.18 8.86
CA ASN A 74 1.74 -12.69 7.50
C ASN A 74 2.75 -12.01 6.56
N ASP A 75 3.04 -12.68 5.46
CA ASP A 75 3.86 -12.09 4.41
C ASP A 75 3.17 -10.87 3.81
N LEU A 76 3.97 -9.94 3.32
CA LEU A 76 3.47 -8.70 2.73
C LEU A 76 3.74 -8.66 1.23
N LEU A 77 2.78 -8.11 0.49
CA LEU A 77 2.94 -7.81 -0.93
C LEU A 77 2.76 -6.32 -1.12
N ILE A 78 3.79 -5.68 -1.66
CA ILE A 78 3.78 -4.23 -1.91
C ILE A 78 3.60 -4.02 -3.40
N SER A 79 2.54 -3.33 -3.79
CA SER A 79 2.20 -3.11 -5.20
C SER A 79 2.24 -1.61 -5.50
N GLY A 80 3.05 -1.23 -6.48
CA GLY A 80 3.17 0.16 -6.89
C GLY A 80 2.31 0.48 -8.11
N HIS A 81 1.74 1.68 -8.12
CA HIS A 81 0.91 2.17 -9.21
C HIS A 81 1.23 3.63 -9.50
N THR A 82 1.06 4.04 -10.75
CA THR A 82 1.29 5.41 -11.16
C THR A 82 0.04 5.98 -11.83
N ALA A 83 0.00 7.30 -11.97
CA ALA A 83 -0.89 7.92 -12.91
C ALA A 83 -0.37 7.66 -14.33
N LYS A 84 -1.22 7.82 -15.32
CA LYS A 84 -0.84 7.62 -16.72
C LYS A 84 -0.15 8.90 -17.22
N VAL A 85 1.16 8.98 -16.98
CA VAL A 85 1.99 10.12 -17.40
C VAL A 85 3.29 9.54 -17.94
N GLY A 86 3.64 9.92 -19.17
CA GLY A 86 4.84 9.39 -19.83
C GLY A 86 4.55 8.06 -20.54
N THR A 87 5.58 7.27 -20.73
CA THR A 87 5.47 6.01 -21.46
C THR A 87 5.05 4.87 -20.54
N PRO A 88 4.44 3.80 -21.10
CA PRO A 88 4.15 2.63 -20.29
C PRO A 88 5.38 2.04 -19.60
N GLU A 89 6.53 2.04 -20.28
CA GLU A 89 7.76 1.52 -19.71
C GLU A 89 8.24 2.34 -18.53
N SER A 90 8.17 3.67 -18.63
CA SER A 90 8.60 4.55 -17.54
C SER A 90 7.66 4.42 -16.34
N CYS A 91 6.37 4.27 -16.59
CA CYS A 91 5.40 4.03 -15.51
C CYS A 91 5.67 2.70 -14.81
N GLN A 92 5.98 1.66 -15.57
CA GLN A 92 6.27 0.35 -15.01
C GLN A 92 7.51 0.42 -14.11
N ILE A 93 8.58 0.99 -14.60
CA ILE A 93 9.83 1.11 -13.83
C ILE A 93 9.61 1.93 -12.57
N LEU A 94 8.92 3.06 -12.69
CA LEU A 94 8.68 3.94 -11.55
C LEU A 94 7.84 3.24 -10.48
N SER A 95 6.80 2.51 -10.90
CA SER A 95 5.94 1.81 -9.95
C SER A 95 6.70 0.73 -9.20
N GLU A 96 7.59 0.01 -9.88
CA GLU A 96 8.42 -1.02 -9.25
C GLU A 96 9.37 -0.39 -8.22
N LYS A 97 10.03 0.69 -8.60
CA LYS A 97 10.98 1.36 -7.71
C LYS A 97 10.30 1.95 -6.48
N ARG A 98 9.11 2.49 -6.63
CA ARG A 98 8.36 3.04 -5.50
C ARG A 98 7.87 1.94 -4.55
N ALA A 99 7.43 0.81 -5.10
CA ALA A 99 7.09 -0.36 -4.28
C ALA A 99 8.32 -0.83 -3.49
N ASP A 100 9.48 -0.88 -4.15
CA ASP A 100 10.72 -1.28 -3.49
C ASP A 100 11.11 -0.31 -2.38
N SER A 101 10.88 0.98 -2.57
CA SER A 101 11.17 1.99 -1.54
C SER A 101 10.34 1.76 -0.28
N VAL A 102 9.06 1.46 -0.44
CA VAL A 102 8.17 1.18 0.68
C VAL A 102 8.60 -0.12 1.37
N ALA A 103 8.90 -1.15 0.59
CA ALA A 103 9.35 -2.43 1.14
C ALA A 103 10.65 -2.25 1.94
N ARG A 104 11.60 -1.49 1.40
CA ARG A 104 12.85 -1.23 2.10
C ARG A 104 12.63 -0.50 3.41
N PHE A 105 11.73 0.46 3.43
CA PHE A 105 11.38 1.17 4.66
C PHE A 105 10.89 0.19 5.72
N LEU A 106 9.99 -0.72 5.36
CA LEU A 106 9.44 -1.70 6.29
C LEU A 106 10.51 -2.69 6.77
N ILE A 107 11.41 -3.09 5.87
CA ILE A 107 12.52 -3.98 6.23
C ILE A 107 13.46 -3.29 7.22
N GLU A 108 13.81 -2.05 6.97
CA GLU A 108 14.71 -1.29 7.83
C GLU A 108 14.10 -1.03 9.21
N LYS A 109 12.79 -0.92 9.29
CA LYS A 109 12.09 -0.78 10.57
C LYS A 109 11.90 -2.10 11.29
N GLY A 110 12.32 -3.21 10.70
CA GLY A 110 12.20 -4.53 11.31
C GLY A 110 10.79 -5.11 11.29
N ILE A 111 9.91 -4.58 10.46
CA ILE A 111 8.51 -5.05 10.38
C ILE A 111 8.44 -6.44 9.74
N ARG A 112 9.26 -6.67 8.72
CA ARG A 112 9.42 -7.97 8.05
C ARG A 112 10.85 -8.08 7.58
N ASP A 113 11.35 -9.32 7.44
CA ASP A 113 12.61 -9.52 6.76
C ASP A 113 12.39 -9.62 5.25
N LYS A 114 13.47 -9.57 4.48
CA LYS A 114 13.39 -9.50 3.03
C LYS A 114 12.80 -10.76 2.37
N TYR A 115 12.73 -11.87 3.11
CA TYR A 115 12.17 -13.11 2.57
C TYR A 115 10.66 -13.21 2.76
N HIS A 116 10.06 -12.30 3.52
CA HIS A 116 8.65 -12.28 3.84
C HIS A 116 7.94 -11.02 3.33
N ILE A 117 8.60 -10.29 2.42
CA ILE A 117 8.02 -9.13 1.79
C ILE A 117 8.31 -9.18 0.29
N PHE A 118 7.28 -8.98 -0.51
CA PHE A 118 7.35 -9.10 -1.97
C PHE A 118 6.91 -7.79 -2.59
N THR A 119 7.48 -7.46 -3.76
CA THR A 119 7.15 -6.21 -4.45
C THR A 119 6.75 -6.50 -5.89
N GLN A 120 5.88 -5.65 -6.42
CA GLN A 120 5.50 -5.67 -7.83
C GLN A 120 5.07 -4.28 -8.24
N GLY A 121 5.15 -4.02 -9.54
CA GLY A 121 4.71 -2.75 -10.11
C GLY A 121 3.74 -3.00 -11.24
N PHE A 122 2.69 -2.18 -11.30
CA PHE A 122 1.67 -2.28 -12.34
C PHE A 122 1.67 -1.07 -13.28
N GLY A 123 2.58 -0.11 -13.07
CA GLY A 123 2.57 1.11 -13.85
C GLY A 123 1.22 1.79 -13.75
N ALA A 124 0.66 2.21 -14.88
CA ALA A 124 -0.64 2.88 -14.94
C ALA A 124 -1.76 1.94 -15.40
N ARG A 125 -1.53 0.62 -15.34
CA ARG A 125 -2.46 -0.35 -15.94
C ARG A 125 -3.70 -0.63 -15.11
N ILE A 126 -3.68 -0.32 -13.81
CA ILE A 126 -4.80 -0.61 -12.91
C ILE A 126 -5.22 0.68 -12.21
N PRO A 127 -5.92 1.59 -12.90
CA PRO A 127 -6.36 2.84 -12.28
C PRO A 127 -7.54 2.60 -11.34
N VAL A 128 -7.60 3.41 -10.28
CA VAL A 128 -8.75 3.44 -9.37
C VAL A 128 -9.60 4.69 -9.62
N ALA A 129 -9.11 5.61 -10.45
CA ALA A 129 -9.81 6.85 -10.77
C ALA A 129 -9.42 7.29 -12.17
N THR A 130 -10.06 8.32 -12.68
CA THR A 130 -9.74 8.85 -13.99
C THR A 130 -8.35 9.48 -14.01
N ASN A 131 -7.64 9.33 -15.14
CA ASN A 131 -6.38 10.03 -15.36
C ASN A 131 -6.58 11.42 -15.98
N ASP A 132 -7.84 11.83 -16.20
CA ASP A 132 -8.16 13.10 -16.86
C ASP A 132 -8.15 14.29 -15.89
N THR A 133 -8.20 14.05 -14.59
CA THR A 133 -8.22 15.09 -13.58
C THR A 133 -7.02 14.98 -12.66
N ILE A 134 -6.67 16.09 -12.00
CA ILE A 134 -5.58 16.12 -11.02
C ILE A 134 -5.92 15.19 -9.85
N GLU A 135 -7.17 15.26 -9.38
CA GLU A 135 -7.63 14.43 -8.27
C GLU A 135 -7.55 12.94 -8.60
N GLY A 136 -7.98 12.58 -9.81
CA GLY A 136 -7.95 11.18 -10.25
C GLY A 136 -6.52 10.67 -10.38
N ARG A 137 -5.63 11.47 -10.95
CA ARG A 137 -4.22 11.10 -11.05
C ARG A 137 -3.59 10.93 -9.67
N SER A 138 -3.94 11.79 -8.71
CA SER A 138 -3.44 11.68 -7.35
C SER A 138 -3.85 10.35 -6.70
N ARG A 139 -5.08 9.93 -6.93
CA ARG A 139 -5.56 8.65 -6.40
C ARG A 139 -4.87 7.47 -7.07
N ASN A 140 -4.51 7.60 -8.34
CA ASN A 140 -3.83 6.53 -9.07
C ASN A 140 -2.36 6.40 -8.64
N ARG A 141 -1.74 7.49 -8.18
CA ARG A 141 -0.38 7.44 -7.63
C ARG A 141 -0.44 6.87 -6.22
N ARG A 142 -0.39 5.56 -6.13
CA ARG A 142 -0.56 4.88 -4.86
C ARG A 142 0.36 3.69 -4.71
N VAL A 143 0.59 3.29 -3.48
CA VAL A 143 1.24 2.04 -3.16
C VAL A 143 0.28 1.25 -2.26
N GLU A 144 0.09 -0.01 -2.60
CA GLU A 144 -0.80 -0.90 -1.85
C GLU A 144 0.02 -1.88 -1.05
N ILE A 145 -0.29 -2.00 0.23
CA ILE A 145 0.35 -2.98 1.12
C ILE A 145 -0.71 -4.05 1.40
N THR A 146 -0.48 -5.25 0.90
CA THR A 146 -1.38 -6.38 1.12
C THR A 146 -0.80 -7.30 2.18
N ILE A 147 -1.55 -7.51 3.24
CA ILE A 147 -1.23 -8.50 4.26
C ILE A 147 -1.84 -9.81 3.74
N LEU A 148 -0.97 -10.69 3.27
CA LEU A 148 -1.42 -11.88 2.54
C LEU A 148 -2.08 -12.89 3.48
N ASP A 149 -3.13 -13.53 2.99
CA ASP A 149 -3.73 -14.66 3.70
C ASP A 149 -2.76 -15.83 3.70
N GLU A 150 -2.85 -16.63 4.75
CA GLU A 150 -2.01 -17.83 4.86
C GLU A 150 -2.82 -19.09 4.88
#